data_6e3cbe9285138e65ae7ba406ec9762ef
#
_entry.id   6e3cbe9285138e65ae7ba406ec9762ef
#
_cell.length_a   1.000
_cell.length_b   1.000
_cell.length_c   1.000
_cell.angle_alpha   90.00
_cell.angle_beta   90.00
_cell.angle_gamma   90.00
#
_symmetry.space_group_name_H-M   'P 1'
#
loop_
_entity.id
_entity.type
_entity.pdbx_description
1 polymer ?
#
loop_
_entity_poly.entity_id
_entity_poly.type
_entity_poly.pdbx_seq_one_letter_code
_entity_poly.pdbx_strand_id
1 'polypeptide(L)'
;GNSPDPNKLKKSSKAIVSIPKSLNNAIELSKINNPDIKIAELDLIQSEKDLAISESDLKPTASLSLERSYSEDLSSTVDQKEKDVLKATISWPFYSGGKKRSKISKNSNLTYRKRLLLEDALKTNDTMVASAWSSLESSKSFLNSVIAQVRASKIANEGISAEYERGSRT
;
A
#
# COMPACT_ATOMS: atom_id res chain seq x y z
N GLY A 1 -4.73 28.48 -31.53
CA GLY A 1 -5.21 27.94 -30.28
C GLY A 1 -6.01 28.98 -29.56
N ASN A 2 -7.33 28.75 -29.33
CA ASN A 2 -8.18 29.68 -28.58
C ASN A 2 -7.71 29.67 -27.12
N SER A 3 -7.29 30.84 -26.62
CA SER A 3 -7.06 31.04 -25.19
C SER A 3 -8.39 30.83 -24.44
N PRO A 4 -8.39 30.10 -23.32
CA PRO A 4 -9.62 29.90 -22.55
C PRO A 4 -10.12 31.23 -22.02
N ASP A 5 -11.41 31.52 -22.23
CA ASP A 5 -12.09 32.70 -21.74
C ASP A 5 -12.09 32.70 -20.20
N PRO A 6 -11.44 33.67 -19.53
CA PRO A 6 -11.34 33.71 -18.07
C PRO A 6 -12.71 33.82 -17.38
N ASN A 7 -13.76 34.31 -18.08
CA ASN A 7 -15.11 34.39 -17.54
C ASN A 7 -15.84 33.04 -17.54
N LYS A 8 -15.35 32.04 -18.25
CA LYS A 8 -15.92 30.68 -18.30
C LYS A 8 -15.27 29.71 -17.27
N LEU A 9 -14.28 30.14 -16.52
CA LEU A 9 -13.66 29.34 -15.47
C LEU A 9 -14.66 29.20 -14.30
N LYS A 10 -15.30 28.05 -14.20
CA LYS A 10 -16.08 27.71 -13.01
C LYS A 10 -15.11 27.58 -11.81
N LYS A 11 -15.41 28.32 -10.71
CA LYS A 11 -14.76 28.02 -9.42
C LYS A 11 -14.92 26.51 -9.16
N SER A 12 -13.81 25.81 -9.00
CA SER A 12 -13.82 24.42 -8.57
C SER A 12 -14.68 24.32 -7.30
N SER A 13 -15.71 23.46 -7.34
CA SER A 13 -16.46 23.15 -6.12
C SER A 13 -15.43 22.63 -5.11
N LYS A 14 -15.36 23.26 -3.93
CA LYS A 14 -14.54 22.79 -2.83
C LYS A 14 -14.87 21.31 -2.60
N ALA A 15 -14.00 20.40 -3.02
CA ALA A 15 -13.98 19.09 -2.41
C ALA A 15 -13.72 19.34 -0.93
N ILE A 16 -14.70 19.01 -0.08
CA ILE A 16 -14.56 19.12 1.37
C ILE A 16 -13.66 17.95 1.80
N VAL A 17 -12.38 18.06 1.51
CA VAL A 17 -11.37 17.21 2.14
C VAL A 17 -11.15 17.82 3.51
N SER A 18 -11.60 17.14 4.55
CA SER A 18 -11.35 17.56 5.93
C SER A 18 -9.85 17.40 6.19
N ILE A 19 -9.14 18.52 6.18
CA ILE A 19 -7.70 18.54 6.50
C ILE A 19 -7.55 18.25 8.01
N PRO A 20 -6.67 17.33 8.41
CA PRO A 20 -6.37 17.06 9.82
C PRO A 20 -5.98 18.34 10.57
N LYS A 21 -6.31 18.41 11.85
CA LYS A 21 -6.07 19.61 12.65
C LYS A 21 -4.61 19.78 13.09
N SER A 22 -3.82 18.72 13.05
CA SER A 22 -2.40 18.72 13.45
C SER A 22 -1.61 17.69 12.64
N LEU A 23 -0.28 17.88 12.60
CA LEU A 23 0.64 16.93 11.98
C LEU A 23 0.49 15.53 12.58
N ASN A 24 0.40 15.41 13.91
CA ASN A 24 0.24 14.11 14.57
C ASN A 24 -1.04 13.39 14.13
N ASN A 25 -2.17 14.10 14.05
CA ASN A 25 -3.41 13.52 13.54
C ASN A 25 -3.30 13.11 12.06
N ALA A 26 -2.55 13.87 11.25
CA ALA A 26 -2.31 13.52 9.86
C ALA A 26 -1.49 12.23 9.74
N ILE A 27 -0.45 12.07 10.55
CA ILE A 27 0.38 10.87 10.61
C ILE A 27 -0.46 9.65 11.04
N GLU A 28 -1.24 9.76 12.11
CA GLU A 28 -2.08 8.65 12.58
C GLU A 28 -3.12 8.22 11.53
N LEU A 29 -3.81 9.18 10.91
CA LEU A 29 -4.77 8.88 9.84
C LEU A 29 -4.09 8.24 8.62
N SER A 30 -2.87 8.67 8.28
CA SER A 30 -2.14 8.10 7.17
C SER A 30 -1.70 6.66 7.44
N LYS A 31 -1.24 6.33 8.66
CA LYS A 31 -0.87 4.97 9.04
C LYS A 31 -2.03 3.98 8.87
N ILE A 32 -3.25 4.42 9.19
CA ILE A 32 -4.45 3.57 9.07
C ILE A 32 -4.88 3.39 7.60
N ASN A 33 -4.73 4.43 6.77
CA ASN A 33 -5.32 4.47 5.44
C ASN A 33 -4.31 4.25 4.31
N ASN A 34 -3.00 4.28 4.57
CA ASN A 34 -1.98 4.13 3.54
C ASN A 34 -1.97 2.69 3.00
N PRO A 35 -2.22 2.48 1.70
CA PRO A 35 -2.18 1.16 1.09
C PRO A 35 -0.80 0.52 1.12
N ASP A 36 0.29 1.29 1.04
CA ASP A 36 1.65 0.76 1.04
C ASP A 36 1.99 0.09 2.38
N ILE A 37 1.54 0.69 3.50
CA ILE A 37 1.68 0.08 4.84
C ILE A 37 0.89 -1.22 4.90
N LYS A 38 -0.36 -1.24 4.41
CA LYS A 38 -1.20 -2.45 4.39
C LYS A 38 -0.59 -3.56 3.54
N ILE A 39 0.00 -3.22 2.40
CA ILE A 39 0.72 -4.19 1.55
C ILE A 39 1.90 -4.76 2.32
N ALA A 40 2.70 -3.93 2.98
CA ALA A 40 3.84 -4.40 3.77
C ALA A 40 3.43 -5.28 4.97
N GLU A 41 2.31 -4.97 5.63
CA GLU A 41 1.73 -5.81 6.69
C GLU A 41 1.29 -7.19 6.15
N LEU A 42 0.58 -7.22 5.02
CA LEU A 42 0.15 -8.47 4.39
C LEU A 42 1.33 -9.30 3.91
N ASP A 43 2.35 -8.67 3.36
CA ASP A 43 3.62 -9.31 2.96
C ASP A 43 4.33 -9.96 4.16
N LEU A 44 4.34 -9.30 5.31
CA LEU A 44 4.89 -9.86 6.54
C LEU A 44 4.07 -11.08 6.98
N ILE A 45 2.75 -10.97 7.04
CA ILE A 45 1.85 -12.08 7.39
C ILE A 45 2.06 -13.26 6.43
N GLN A 46 2.16 -13.01 5.13
CA GLN A 46 2.44 -14.07 4.16
C GLN A 46 3.76 -14.77 4.45
N SER A 47 4.83 -14.02 4.71
CA SER A 47 6.15 -14.62 5.01
C SER A 47 6.16 -15.42 6.30
N GLU A 48 5.38 -15.03 7.32
CA GLU A 48 5.18 -15.80 8.56
C GLU A 48 4.46 -17.13 8.28
N LYS A 49 3.46 -17.12 7.38
CA LYS A 49 2.79 -18.35 6.96
C LYS A 49 3.72 -19.27 6.15
N ASP A 50 4.53 -18.70 5.26
CA ASP A 50 5.52 -19.46 4.49
C ASP A 50 6.59 -20.10 5.39
N LEU A 51 6.99 -19.42 6.46
CA LEU A 51 7.85 -19.99 7.50
C LEU A 51 7.15 -21.17 8.19
N ALA A 52 5.90 -20.98 8.64
CA ALA A 52 5.12 -22.06 9.29
C ALA A 52 4.91 -23.27 8.38
N ILE A 53 4.68 -23.05 7.06
CA ILE A 53 4.61 -24.13 6.07
C ILE A 53 5.95 -24.87 6.00
N SER A 54 7.07 -24.15 5.98
CA SER A 54 8.39 -24.78 5.94
C SER A 54 8.72 -25.58 7.19
N GLU A 55 8.25 -25.14 8.36
CA GLU A 55 8.36 -25.88 9.62
C GLU A 55 7.47 -27.14 9.61
N SER A 56 6.29 -27.06 8.97
CA SER A 56 5.40 -28.21 8.83
C SER A 56 5.98 -29.31 7.94
N ASP A 57 6.89 -29.00 7.02
CA ASP A 57 7.60 -29.97 6.19
C ASP A 57 8.45 -30.98 7.01
N LEU A 58 8.74 -30.68 8.28
CA LEU A 58 9.41 -31.60 9.20
C LEU A 58 8.46 -32.57 9.90
N LYS A 59 7.15 -32.32 9.83
CA LYS A 59 6.12 -33.12 10.50
C LYS A 59 5.67 -34.29 9.59
N PRO A 60 5.14 -35.38 10.17
CA PRO A 60 4.52 -36.42 9.38
C PRO A 60 3.25 -35.91 8.68
N THR A 61 3.02 -36.35 7.45
CA THR A 61 1.81 -36.10 6.68
C THR A 61 1.00 -37.39 6.54
N ALA A 62 -0.32 -37.30 6.70
CA ALA A 62 -1.22 -38.41 6.46
C ALA A 62 -2.14 -38.03 5.28
N SER A 63 -2.32 -38.96 4.34
CA SER A 63 -3.23 -38.83 3.23
C SER A 63 -4.13 -40.04 3.13
N LEU A 64 -5.42 -39.80 2.80
CA LEU A 64 -6.41 -40.82 2.52
C LEU A 64 -6.88 -40.60 1.09
N SER A 65 -6.79 -41.66 0.27
CA SER A 65 -7.28 -41.64 -1.11
C SER A 65 -8.24 -42.77 -1.33
N LEU A 66 -9.35 -42.50 -2.02
CA LEU A 66 -10.32 -43.46 -2.56
C LEU A 66 -10.22 -43.37 -4.09
N GLU A 67 -9.91 -44.48 -4.70
CA GLU A 67 -9.80 -44.60 -6.16
C GLU A 67 -10.78 -45.65 -6.63
N ARG A 68 -11.67 -45.29 -7.57
CA ARG A 68 -12.50 -46.21 -8.29
C ARG A 68 -12.05 -46.25 -9.74
N SER A 69 -11.66 -47.41 -10.23
CA SER A 69 -11.32 -47.65 -11.62
C SER A 69 -12.25 -48.67 -12.26
N TYR A 70 -12.71 -48.33 -13.45
CA TYR A 70 -13.52 -49.17 -14.32
C TYR A 70 -12.76 -49.37 -15.62
N SER A 71 -12.62 -50.62 -16.07
CA SER A 71 -11.92 -50.96 -17.30
C SER A 71 -12.74 -51.99 -18.07
N GLU A 72 -12.91 -51.78 -19.37
CA GLU A 72 -13.58 -52.66 -20.32
C GLU A 72 -12.57 -53.25 -21.30
N ASP A 73 -12.86 -54.41 -21.93
CA ASP A 73 -12.08 -55.07 -22.98
C ASP A 73 -10.60 -55.35 -22.62
N LEU A 74 -10.35 -55.84 -21.40
CA LEU A 74 -8.99 -56.13 -20.94
C LEU A 74 -8.34 -57.36 -21.57
N SER A 75 -9.12 -58.36 -21.90
CA SER A 75 -8.67 -59.58 -22.59
C SER A 75 -9.86 -60.46 -23.01
N SER A 76 -9.63 -61.49 -23.86
CA SER A 76 -10.66 -62.43 -24.30
C SER A 76 -11.35 -63.21 -23.17
N THR A 77 -10.90 -63.12 -21.96
CA THR A 77 -11.43 -63.81 -20.75
C THR A 77 -11.93 -62.86 -19.67
N VAL A 78 -11.65 -61.53 -19.74
CA VAL A 78 -12.06 -60.53 -18.75
C VAL A 78 -12.65 -59.35 -19.50
N ASP A 79 -13.98 -59.28 -19.53
CA ASP A 79 -14.75 -58.30 -20.28
C ASP A 79 -14.85 -56.96 -19.51
N GLN A 80 -14.98 -57.01 -18.18
CA GLN A 80 -15.12 -55.86 -17.32
C GLN A 80 -14.35 -56.06 -16.01
N LYS A 81 -13.68 -54.99 -15.53
CA LYS A 81 -13.02 -54.97 -14.23
C LYS A 81 -13.35 -53.71 -13.48
N GLU A 82 -14.05 -53.86 -12.36
CA GLU A 82 -14.21 -52.80 -11.37
C GLU A 82 -13.19 -52.97 -10.23
N LYS A 83 -12.59 -51.87 -9.80
CA LYS A 83 -11.64 -51.90 -8.69
C LYS A 83 -11.84 -50.64 -7.83
N ASP A 84 -12.19 -50.88 -6.57
CA ASP A 84 -12.26 -49.86 -5.53
C ASP A 84 -11.07 -50.02 -4.60
N VAL A 85 -10.27 -48.94 -4.45
CA VAL A 85 -9.09 -48.95 -3.59
C VAL A 85 -9.18 -47.82 -2.60
N LEU A 86 -9.22 -48.16 -1.32
CA LEU A 86 -9.05 -47.21 -0.23
C LEU A 86 -7.60 -47.32 0.28
N LYS A 87 -6.86 -46.23 0.19
CA LYS A 87 -5.46 -46.19 0.58
C LYS A 87 -5.21 -45.08 1.62
N ALA A 88 -4.70 -45.45 2.79
CA ALA A 88 -4.19 -44.57 3.79
C ALA A 88 -2.66 -44.59 3.74
N THR A 89 -2.02 -43.40 3.64
CA THR A 89 -0.56 -43.30 3.58
C THR A 89 -0.09 -42.29 4.62
N ILE A 90 0.88 -42.69 5.47
CA ILE A 90 1.60 -41.81 6.37
C ILE A 90 3.02 -41.67 5.85
N SER A 91 3.49 -40.45 5.65
CA SER A 91 4.85 -40.17 5.20
C SER A 91 5.54 -39.24 6.20
N TRP A 92 6.71 -39.69 6.71
CA TRP A 92 7.51 -38.87 7.60
C TRP A 92 8.97 -38.80 7.11
N PRO A 93 9.34 -37.65 6.53
CA PRO A 93 10.71 -37.44 6.03
C PRO A 93 11.66 -37.07 7.17
N PHE A 94 12.18 -38.03 7.89
CA PHE A 94 13.07 -37.82 9.06
C PHE A 94 14.48 -37.36 8.68
N TYR A 95 14.93 -37.59 7.44
CA TYR A 95 16.24 -37.11 6.94
C TYR A 95 16.13 -36.58 5.51
N SER A 96 16.67 -35.39 5.24
CA SER A 96 16.61 -34.74 3.94
C SER A 96 17.92 -34.04 3.54
N GLY A 97 19.05 -34.49 4.10
CA GLY A 97 20.38 -33.91 3.80
C GLY A 97 20.49 -32.41 4.12
N GLY A 98 19.78 -31.93 5.14
CA GLY A 98 19.81 -30.52 5.57
C GLY A 98 18.91 -29.58 4.75
N LYS A 99 18.34 -30.03 3.62
CA LYS A 99 17.51 -29.17 2.75
C LYS A 99 16.36 -28.47 3.48
N LYS A 100 15.63 -29.21 4.35
CA LYS A 100 14.49 -28.66 5.09
C LYS A 100 14.93 -27.62 6.11
N ARG A 101 16.00 -27.86 6.84
CA ARG A 101 16.57 -26.88 7.79
C ARG A 101 17.01 -25.59 7.07
N SER A 102 17.70 -25.74 5.93
CA SER A 102 18.10 -24.59 5.11
C SER A 102 16.89 -23.80 4.58
N LYS A 103 15.79 -24.49 4.20
CA LYS A 103 14.54 -23.85 3.78
C LYS A 103 13.92 -23.05 4.92
N ILE A 104 13.86 -23.59 6.13
CA ILE A 104 13.36 -22.89 7.33
C ILE A 104 14.22 -21.66 7.62
N SER A 105 15.54 -21.80 7.65
CA SER A 105 16.46 -20.67 7.86
C SER A 105 16.29 -19.59 6.80
N LYS A 106 16.14 -19.96 5.52
CA LYS A 106 15.83 -19.02 4.44
C LYS A 106 14.54 -18.27 4.71
N ASN A 107 13.45 -18.97 5.03
CA ASN A 107 12.14 -18.34 5.25
C ASN A 107 12.13 -17.49 6.54
N SER A 108 12.84 -17.88 7.58
CA SER A 108 13.05 -17.05 8.78
C SER A 108 13.74 -15.73 8.43
N ASN A 109 14.80 -15.76 7.62
CA ASN A 109 15.48 -14.54 7.15
C ASN A 109 14.59 -13.68 6.25
N LEU A 110 13.74 -14.31 5.43
CA LEU A 110 12.76 -13.59 4.60
C LEU A 110 11.71 -12.90 5.47
N THR A 111 11.20 -13.56 6.51
CA THR A 111 10.26 -12.97 7.47
C THR A 111 10.90 -11.77 8.19
N TYR A 112 12.15 -11.92 8.64
CA TYR A 112 12.88 -10.80 9.24
C TYR A 112 13.05 -9.62 8.26
N ARG A 113 13.40 -9.89 7.00
CA ARG A 113 13.47 -8.87 5.95
C ARG A 113 12.13 -8.17 5.75
N LYS A 114 11.00 -8.92 5.70
CA LYS A 114 9.66 -8.32 5.54
C LYS A 114 9.28 -7.45 6.72
N ARG A 115 9.68 -7.80 7.93
CA ARG A 115 9.50 -6.95 9.13
C ARG A 115 10.24 -5.63 9.00
N LEU A 116 11.49 -5.65 8.53
CA LEU A 116 12.26 -4.42 8.28
C LEU A 116 11.63 -3.55 7.18
N LEU A 117 11.07 -4.17 6.12
CA LEU A 117 10.38 -3.44 5.06
C LEU A 117 9.08 -2.77 5.55
N LEU A 118 8.35 -3.40 6.46
CA LEU A 118 7.20 -2.75 7.11
C LEU A 118 7.63 -1.55 7.95
N GLU A 119 8.70 -1.68 8.72
CA GLU A 119 9.27 -0.58 9.49
C GLU A 119 9.72 0.59 8.60
N ASP A 120 10.34 0.28 7.47
CA ASP A 120 10.74 1.26 6.45
C ASP A 120 9.52 1.96 5.83
N ALA A 121 8.46 1.22 5.48
CA ALA A 121 7.22 1.78 4.96
C ALA A 121 6.56 2.75 5.95
N LEU A 122 6.56 2.42 7.25
CA LEU A 122 6.06 3.30 8.31
C LEU A 122 6.88 4.59 8.41
N LYS A 123 8.21 4.50 8.44
CA LYS A 123 9.10 5.67 8.50
C LYS A 123 9.00 6.55 7.25
N THR A 124 8.92 5.93 6.10
CA THR A 124 8.74 6.62 4.81
C THR A 124 7.42 7.38 4.79
N ASN A 125 6.33 6.75 5.24
CA ASN A 125 5.03 7.40 5.37
C ASN A 125 5.11 8.63 6.29
N ASP A 126 5.70 8.49 7.47
CA ASP A 126 5.82 9.59 8.42
C ASP A 126 6.60 10.78 7.82
N THR A 127 7.67 10.51 7.08
CA THR A 127 8.46 11.52 6.38
C THR A 127 7.67 12.20 5.25
N MET A 128 6.92 11.44 4.46
CA MET A 128 6.07 11.98 3.38
C MET A 128 4.97 12.88 3.93
N VAL A 129 4.30 12.46 5.00
CA VAL A 129 3.25 13.26 5.65
C VAL A 129 3.82 14.54 6.25
N ALA A 130 4.98 14.47 6.91
CA ALA A 130 5.63 15.65 7.47
C ALA A 130 6.04 16.65 6.38
N SER A 131 6.57 16.17 5.25
CA SER A 131 6.91 17.00 4.09
C SER A 131 5.67 17.65 3.47
N ALA A 132 4.60 16.88 3.28
CA ALA A 132 3.33 17.40 2.75
C ALA A 132 2.71 18.44 3.69
N TRP A 133 2.78 18.20 5.00
CA TRP A 133 2.32 19.16 6.01
C TRP A 133 3.10 20.47 5.97
N SER A 134 4.43 20.42 5.90
CA SER A 134 5.28 21.59 5.75
C SER A 134 4.98 22.38 4.48
N SER A 135 4.73 21.68 3.38
CA SER A 135 4.32 22.29 2.11
C SER A 135 2.95 22.98 2.21
N LEU A 136 2.00 22.38 2.94
CA LEU A 136 0.69 22.98 3.20
C LEU A 136 0.82 24.27 4.01
N GLU A 137 1.59 24.26 5.09
CA GLU A 137 1.82 25.46 5.93
C GLU A 137 2.55 26.57 5.16
N SER A 138 3.55 26.22 4.36
CA SER A 138 4.24 27.16 3.47
C SER A 138 3.28 27.77 2.45
N SER A 139 2.41 26.96 1.83
CA SER A 139 1.42 27.44 0.87
C SER A 139 0.39 28.38 1.49
N LYS A 140 -0.06 28.09 2.73
CA LYS A 140 -0.94 29.01 3.49
C LYS A 140 -0.27 30.33 3.77
N SER A 141 0.99 30.32 4.22
CA SER A 141 1.76 31.51 4.49
C SER A 141 2.01 32.34 3.23
N PHE A 142 2.34 31.67 2.13
CA PHE A 142 2.48 32.30 0.81
C PHE A 142 1.18 32.97 0.37
N LEU A 143 0.04 32.29 0.46
CA LEU A 143 -1.27 32.85 0.13
C LEU A 143 -1.56 34.11 0.94
N ASN A 144 -1.33 34.08 2.25
CA ASN A 144 -1.53 35.24 3.13
C ASN A 144 -0.63 36.42 2.71
N SER A 145 0.63 36.15 2.35
CA SER A 145 1.56 37.17 1.86
C SER A 145 1.11 37.79 0.55
N VAL A 146 0.63 36.97 -0.41
CA VAL A 146 0.09 37.46 -1.69
C VAL A 146 -1.17 38.30 -1.47
N ILE A 147 -2.07 37.90 -0.57
CA ILE A 147 -3.25 38.70 -0.23
C ILE A 147 -2.85 40.07 0.34
N ALA A 148 -1.86 40.09 1.25
CA ALA A 148 -1.34 41.34 1.81
C ALA A 148 -0.68 42.23 0.74
N GLN A 149 0.08 41.63 -0.19
CA GLN A 149 0.71 42.33 -1.31
C GLN A 149 -0.35 42.96 -2.24
N VAL A 150 -1.38 42.22 -2.61
CA VAL A 150 -2.49 42.74 -3.44
C VAL A 150 -3.17 43.93 -2.75
N ARG A 151 -3.43 43.82 -1.42
CA ARG A 151 -4.02 44.91 -0.65
C ARG A 151 -3.12 46.15 -0.64
N ALA A 152 -1.83 45.98 -0.41
CA ALA A 152 -0.86 47.07 -0.41
C ALA A 152 -0.76 47.75 -1.79
N SER A 153 -0.70 46.96 -2.86
CA SER A 153 -0.69 47.48 -4.24
C SER A 153 -1.94 48.24 -4.59
N LYS A 154 -3.11 47.81 -4.12
CA LYS A 154 -4.39 48.51 -4.33
C LYS A 154 -4.36 49.88 -3.63
N ILE A 155 -3.96 49.92 -2.36
CA ILE A 155 -3.85 51.18 -1.60
C ILE A 155 -2.82 52.16 -2.26
N ALA A 156 -1.67 51.62 -2.69
CA ALA A 156 -0.68 52.43 -3.40
C ALA A 156 -1.23 53.03 -4.72
N ASN A 157 -1.96 52.21 -5.50
CA ASN A 157 -2.59 52.69 -6.73
C ASN A 157 -3.68 53.75 -6.47
N GLU A 158 -4.51 53.54 -5.44
CA GLU A 158 -5.50 54.54 -5.04
C GLU A 158 -4.84 55.84 -4.59
N GLY A 159 -3.74 55.76 -3.85
CA GLY A 159 -2.94 56.95 -3.43
C GLY A 159 -2.35 57.71 -4.62
N ILE A 160 -1.71 56.98 -5.56
CA ILE A 160 -1.14 57.58 -6.77
C ILE A 160 -2.23 58.23 -7.64
N SER A 161 -3.37 57.58 -7.80
CA SER A 161 -4.50 58.15 -8.55
C SER A 161 -5.02 59.44 -7.92
N ALA A 162 -5.15 59.47 -6.59
CA ALA A 162 -5.59 60.69 -5.87
C ALA A 162 -4.55 61.82 -5.93
N GLU A 163 -3.25 61.52 -5.92
CA GLU A 163 -2.18 62.54 -6.12
C GLU A 163 -2.19 63.06 -7.54
N TYR A 164 -2.44 62.25 -8.54
CA TYR A 164 -2.57 62.67 -9.95
C TYR A 164 -3.76 63.59 -10.15
N GLU A 165 -4.94 63.24 -9.61
CA GLU A 165 -6.16 64.07 -9.69
C GLU A 165 -5.99 65.47 -9.02
N ARG A 166 -5.16 65.56 -7.96
CA ARG A 166 -4.83 66.80 -7.26
C ARG A 166 -3.72 67.61 -7.94
N GLY A 167 -3.13 67.13 -9.02
CA GLY A 167 -2.05 67.82 -9.75
C GLY A 167 -0.72 67.87 -8.99
N SER A 168 -0.54 67.09 -7.91
CA SER A 168 0.68 67.07 -7.12
C SER A 168 1.75 66.12 -7.67
N ARG A 169 1.44 65.42 -8.77
CA ARG A 169 2.38 64.50 -9.47
C ARG A 169 2.16 64.65 -10.99
N THR A 170 3.25 64.87 -11.72
CA THR A 170 3.32 64.84 -13.17
C THR A 170 3.70 63.44 -13.69
#